data_13c860f38ac9aac9410ad265286cc1df
#
_entry.id   13c860f38ac9aac9410ad265286cc1df
#
_cell.length_a   1.000
_cell.length_b   1.000
_cell.length_c   1.000
_cell.angle_alpha   90.00
_cell.angle_beta   90.00
_cell.angle_gamma   90.00
#
_symmetry.space_group_name_H-M   'P 1'
#
loop_
_entity.id
_entity.type
_entity.pdbx_description
1 polymer ?
#
loop_
_entity_poly.entity_id
_entity_poly.type
_entity_poly.pdbx_seq_one_letter_code
_entity_poly.pdbx_strand_id
1 'polypeptide(L)'
;MFCVLGGPAFTALSQAAAQPMRFVRVSDDRRGFVLDDGRPFVVWGFNYDHDEKGRLLEDYWGTEWPKVEEDFREMKDLGANVVRIHLQLGKFMKQPEEPNAVSLDQLARLVKLAERVHVYLDLTGLACYHKKDVPAWYDGLSQKARWDVQAHFWEAAAGRCAGSPAIFCYDMMNEPILPGEKTETEWLGGELDGKFFVQHIALDLAGRTQQQVAKAWVDQLAAAIRKHDSRHLITVGAIPWAVYFPQAKPLFYSKEVSENLDFASVHFYPEKGKIDQALAALAVYDIGKPLVIEEMFPLKCSAEELGTFIDGSRKIADGWIGFYWGKTSDEYRRSNTIGDAMTLGWLELFQKKTVTIQGRTPQQHGQGKCMMGFADSVDEMDSVDSVRPAPRPCRPPSPHRPPAI
;
A
#
# COMPACT_ATOMS: atom_id res chain seq x y z
N MET A 1 40.53 -57.51 20.48
CA MET A 1 39.26 -56.92 20.89
C MET A 1 39.31 -55.43 20.57
N PHE A 2 38.89 -55.07 19.35
CA PHE A 2 38.95 -53.70 18.86
C PHE A 2 37.56 -53.07 19.01
N CYS A 3 37.40 -52.06 19.89
CA CYS A 3 36.20 -51.24 19.95
C CYS A 3 36.25 -50.18 18.88
N VAL A 4 35.30 -50.25 17.91
CA VAL A 4 35.06 -49.20 16.95
C VAL A 4 34.03 -48.22 17.58
N LEU A 5 34.49 -47.00 17.91
CA LEU A 5 33.63 -45.91 18.34
C LEU A 5 33.01 -45.26 17.10
N GLY A 6 31.71 -45.49 16.90
CA GLY A 6 30.93 -44.78 15.91
C GLY A 6 30.63 -43.36 16.38
N GLY A 7 31.19 -42.36 15.70
CA GLY A 7 30.83 -40.95 15.91
C GLY A 7 29.48 -40.63 15.31
N PRO A 8 28.71 -39.65 15.83
CA PRO A 8 27.43 -39.27 15.31
C PRO A 8 27.60 -38.57 13.96
N ALA A 9 26.89 -39.06 12.93
CA ALA A 9 26.78 -38.41 11.64
C ALA A 9 25.93 -37.12 11.81
N PHE A 10 26.56 -35.96 11.70
CA PHE A 10 25.88 -34.71 11.54
C PHE A 10 25.25 -34.68 10.15
N THR A 11 23.94 -34.90 10.08
CA THR A 11 23.12 -34.61 8.88
C THR A 11 23.04 -33.09 8.72
N ALA A 12 23.84 -32.53 7.82
CA ALA A 12 23.70 -31.15 7.38
C ALA A 12 22.30 -31.00 6.76
N LEU A 13 21.39 -30.30 7.43
CA LEU A 13 20.15 -29.82 6.86
C LEU A 13 20.53 -28.90 5.70
N SER A 14 20.39 -29.38 4.48
CA SER A 14 20.51 -28.59 3.27
C SER A 14 19.46 -27.46 3.37
N GLN A 15 19.90 -26.22 3.57
CA GLN A 15 19.08 -25.05 3.39
C GLN A 15 18.67 -25.04 1.92
N ALA A 16 17.42 -25.40 1.64
CA ALA A 16 16.86 -25.29 0.31
C ALA A 16 17.06 -23.83 -0.15
N ALA A 17 17.82 -23.63 -1.22
CA ALA A 17 18.03 -22.31 -1.81
C ALA A 17 16.65 -21.71 -2.10
N ALA A 18 16.40 -20.50 -1.58
CA ALA A 18 15.15 -19.80 -1.81
C ALA A 18 14.91 -19.74 -3.32
N GLN A 19 13.74 -20.15 -3.77
CA GLN A 19 13.36 -20.10 -5.19
C GLN A 19 13.45 -18.63 -5.66
N PRO A 20 14.01 -18.36 -6.86
CA PRO A 20 14.08 -17.00 -7.36
C PRO A 20 12.67 -16.41 -7.51
N MET A 21 12.53 -15.11 -7.27
CA MET A 21 11.28 -14.40 -7.51
C MET A 21 10.88 -14.51 -8.99
N ARG A 22 9.59 -14.53 -9.24
CA ARG A 22 8.99 -14.62 -10.56
C ARG A 22 8.24 -13.34 -10.89
N PHE A 23 8.15 -12.99 -12.17
CA PHE A 23 7.33 -11.88 -12.61
C PHE A 23 5.85 -12.17 -12.40
N VAL A 24 5.10 -11.15 -11.95
CA VAL A 24 3.65 -11.21 -11.87
C VAL A 24 3.06 -10.70 -13.17
N ARG A 25 2.03 -11.35 -13.67
CA ARG A 25 1.26 -10.91 -14.84
C ARG A 25 -0.24 -11.08 -14.60
N VAL A 26 -1.04 -10.42 -15.40
CA VAL A 26 -2.49 -10.69 -15.45
C VAL A 26 -2.69 -12.10 -16.01
N SER A 27 -3.62 -12.85 -15.46
CA SER A 27 -4.02 -14.17 -15.95
C SER A 27 -4.63 -14.09 -17.36
N ASP A 28 -4.58 -15.18 -18.10
CA ASP A 28 -5.04 -15.21 -19.50
C ASP A 28 -6.55 -14.96 -19.64
N ASP A 29 -7.32 -15.31 -18.60
CA ASP A 29 -8.77 -15.02 -18.50
C ASP A 29 -9.08 -13.62 -17.95
N ARG A 30 -8.05 -12.83 -17.61
CA ARG A 30 -8.13 -11.48 -17.05
C ARG A 30 -8.87 -11.38 -15.71
N ARG A 31 -8.95 -12.47 -14.95
CA ARG A 31 -9.69 -12.53 -13.67
C ARG A 31 -8.79 -12.70 -12.46
N GLY A 32 -7.57 -12.20 -12.54
CA GLY A 32 -6.62 -12.26 -11.44
C GLY A 32 -5.19 -12.16 -11.92
N PHE A 33 -4.28 -12.49 -11.02
CA PHE A 33 -2.85 -12.46 -11.30
C PHE A 33 -2.25 -13.84 -11.20
N VAL A 34 -1.20 -14.06 -11.99
CA VAL A 34 -0.38 -15.28 -11.96
C VAL A 34 1.10 -14.91 -12.03
N LEU A 35 1.93 -15.77 -11.49
CA LEU A 35 3.36 -15.72 -11.73
C LEU A 35 3.67 -16.20 -13.16
N ASP A 36 4.83 -15.88 -13.68
CA ASP A 36 5.25 -16.28 -15.03
C ASP A 36 5.36 -17.81 -15.23
N ASP A 37 5.36 -18.59 -14.14
CA ASP A 37 5.29 -20.05 -14.15
C ASP A 37 3.84 -20.59 -14.04
N GLY A 38 2.82 -19.71 -14.08
CA GLY A 38 1.41 -20.05 -14.08
C GLY A 38 0.76 -20.22 -12.69
N ARG A 39 1.52 -20.15 -11.61
CA ARG A 39 0.96 -20.24 -10.26
C ARG A 39 0.09 -19.02 -9.95
N PRO A 40 -1.09 -19.18 -9.33
CA PRO A 40 -1.93 -18.07 -8.89
C PRO A 40 -1.16 -17.13 -7.95
N PHE A 41 -1.41 -15.82 -8.10
CA PHE A 41 -0.87 -14.79 -7.24
C PHE A 41 -2.02 -13.91 -6.73
N VAL A 42 -2.23 -13.87 -5.43
CA VAL A 42 -3.23 -13.02 -4.79
C VAL A 42 -2.49 -11.92 -4.04
N VAL A 43 -2.81 -10.66 -4.33
CA VAL A 43 -2.18 -9.52 -3.68
C VAL A 43 -2.68 -9.43 -2.23
N TRP A 44 -1.75 -9.45 -1.27
CA TRP A 44 -2.02 -9.26 0.14
C TRP A 44 -0.88 -8.46 0.75
N GLY A 45 -1.14 -7.20 1.13
CA GLY A 45 -0.04 -6.29 1.37
C GLY A 45 -0.30 -5.14 2.31
N PHE A 46 0.74 -4.32 2.41
CA PHE A 46 0.72 -3.10 3.22
C PHE A 46 1.12 -1.89 2.39
N ASN A 47 0.46 -0.75 2.65
CA ASN A 47 0.97 0.58 2.36
C ASN A 47 2.04 0.93 3.40
N TYR A 48 3.19 1.37 2.93
CA TYR A 48 4.30 1.87 3.73
C TYR A 48 4.67 3.26 3.20
N ASP A 49 3.75 4.21 3.39
CA ASP A 49 3.84 5.58 2.89
C ASP A 49 4.58 6.51 3.88
N HIS A 50 4.42 6.27 5.18
CA HIS A 50 5.12 6.99 6.26
C HIS A 50 5.28 6.08 7.49
N ASP A 51 6.17 6.48 8.39
CA ASP A 51 6.33 5.80 9.68
C ASP A 51 5.36 6.35 10.75
N GLU A 52 5.44 5.82 11.97
CA GLU A 52 4.61 6.22 13.11
C GLU A 52 4.80 7.68 13.55
N LYS A 53 5.84 8.35 13.05
CA LYS A 53 6.13 9.77 13.25
C LYS A 53 5.66 10.64 12.09
N GLY A 54 5.04 10.03 11.09
CA GLY A 54 4.59 10.71 9.87
C GLY A 54 5.72 11.08 8.90
N ARG A 55 6.94 10.52 9.06
CA ARG A 55 8.04 10.73 8.14
C ARG A 55 7.85 9.85 6.91
N LEU A 56 8.04 10.43 5.73
CA LEU A 56 7.99 9.68 4.47
C LEU A 56 9.23 8.78 4.34
N LEU A 57 9.13 7.69 3.59
CA LEU A 57 10.22 6.72 3.44
C LEU A 57 11.54 7.38 3.00
N GLU A 58 11.47 8.32 2.06
CA GLU A 58 12.65 9.04 1.56
C GLU A 58 13.31 9.96 2.60
N ASP A 59 12.63 10.27 3.69
CA ASP A 59 13.22 11.12 4.76
C ASP A 59 14.23 10.35 5.59
N TYR A 60 14.15 9.00 5.64
CA TYR A 60 15.00 8.20 6.50
C TYR A 60 15.70 7.00 5.83
N TRP A 61 15.29 6.55 4.63
CA TRP A 61 15.94 5.38 3.99
C TRP A 61 17.43 5.56 3.70
N GLY A 62 17.91 6.80 3.57
CA GLY A 62 19.33 7.11 3.38
C GLY A 62 20.16 6.99 4.65
N THR A 63 19.57 7.27 5.81
CA THR A 63 20.26 7.37 7.11
C THR A 63 19.90 6.27 8.09
N GLU A 64 18.69 5.72 8.00
CA GLU A 64 18.14 4.71 8.91
C GLU A 64 17.81 3.39 8.16
N TRP A 65 18.64 2.99 7.21
CA TRP A 65 18.39 1.81 6.40
C TRP A 65 18.09 0.52 7.18
N PRO A 66 18.73 0.24 8.34
CA PRO A 66 18.38 -0.93 9.14
C PRO A 66 16.91 -0.98 9.56
N LYS A 67 16.28 0.19 9.83
CA LYS A 67 14.85 0.27 10.10
C LYS A 67 14.03 -0.17 8.88
N VAL A 68 14.38 0.29 7.68
CA VAL A 68 13.68 -0.13 6.45
C VAL A 68 13.79 -1.64 6.24
N GLU A 69 14.97 -2.24 6.49
CA GLU A 69 15.15 -3.69 6.41
C GLU A 69 14.33 -4.45 7.46
N GLU A 70 14.23 -3.93 8.67
CA GLU A 70 13.43 -4.50 9.76
C GLU A 70 11.94 -4.43 9.41
N ASP A 71 11.44 -3.27 9.00
CA ASP A 71 10.05 -3.05 8.64
C ASP A 71 9.61 -3.97 7.47
N PHE A 72 10.47 -4.17 6.46
CA PHE A 72 10.17 -5.08 5.35
C PHE A 72 10.12 -6.55 5.79
N ARG A 73 10.97 -6.96 6.74
CA ARG A 73 10.90 -8.30 7.33
C ARG A 73 9.65 -8.48 8.16
N GLU A 74 9.30 -7.50 9.01
CA GLU A 74 8.08 -7.53 9.82
C GLU A 74 6.82 -7.64 8.93
N MET A 75 6.69 -6.81 7.89
CA MET A 75 5.59 -6.91 6.94
C MET A 75 5.52 -8.30 6.28
N LYS A 76 6.68 -8.87 5.94
CA LYS A 76 6.77 -10.24 5.41
C LYS A 76 6.31 -11.28 6.42
N ASP A 77 6.75 -11.17 7.67
CA ASP A 77 6.43 -12.11 8.75
C ASP A 77 4.94 -12.03 9.15
N LEU A 78 4.33 -10.85 9.02
CA LEU A 78 2.87 -10.69 9.13
C LEU A 78 2.11 -11.37 7.98
N GLY A 79 2.78 -11.73 6.89
CA GLY A 79 2.23 -12.47 5.77
C GLY A 79 2.07 -11.67 4.47
N ALA A 80 2.57 -10.44 4.41
CA ALA A 80 2.51 -9.65 3.20
C ALA A 80 3.32 -10.26 2.05
N ASN A 81 2.82 -10.16 0.84
CA ASN A 81 3.55 -10.46 -0.39
C ASN A 81 3.74 -9.22 -1.28
N VAL A 82 3.02 -8.13 -0.99
CA VAL A 82 3.17 -6.83 -1.68
C VAL A 82 3.36 -5.73 -0.63
N VAL A 83 4.23 -4.77 -0.92
CA VAL A 83 4.37 -3.52 -0.18
C VAL A 83 4.23 -2.36 -1.16
N ARG A 84 3.24 -1.51 -0.92
CA ARG A 84 3.03 -0.28 -1.68
C ARG A 84 3.81 0.85 -1.03
N ILE A 85 4.64 1.53 -1.82
CA ILE A 85 5.44 2.69 -1.39
C ILE A 85 5.14 3.89 -2.27
N HIS A 86 5.30 5.09 -1.71
CA HIS A 86 4.92 6.34 -2.36
C HIS A 86 6.14 7.20 -2.63
N LEU A 87 6.51 7.35 -3.91
CA LEU A 87 7.71 8.07 -4.35
C LEU A 87 7.40 9.55 -4.54
N GLN A 88 8.08 10.40 -3.77
CA GLN A 88 7.88 11.85 -3.80
C GLN A 88 8.55 12.49 -5.01
N LEU A 89 7.79 13.19 -5.85
CA LEU A 89 8.29 13.82 -7.07
C LEU A 89 9.51 14.74 -6.79
N GLY A 90 9.43 15.55 -5.75
CA GLY A 90 10.52 16.47 -5.39
C GLY A 90 11.81 15.79 -4.92
N LYS A 91 11.75 14.53 -4.49
CA LYS A 91 12.94 13.74 -4.16
C LYS A 91 13.56 13.09 -5.40
N PHE A 92 12.75 12.76 -6.40
CA PHE A 92 13.18 12.02 -7.61
C PHE A 92 13.51 12.92 -8.79
N MET A 93 13.05 14.19 -8.83
CA MET A 93 13.32 15.13 -9.92
C MET A 93 14.05 16.38 -9.37
N LYS A 94 15.27 16.63 -9.85
CA LYS A 94 16.03 17.85 -9.52
C LYS A 94 15.58 19.03 -10.36
N GLN A 95 15.32 18.79 -11.63
CA GLN A 95 14.83 19.74 -12.63
C GLN A 95 13.83 19.02 -13.55
N PRO A 96 13.07 19.73 -14.40
CA PRO A 96 12.05 19.11 -15.26
C PRO A 96 12.53 17.92 -16.10
N GLU A 97 13.78 17.94 -16.54
CA GLU A 97 14.39 16.87 -17.37
C GLU A 97 15.56 16.16 -16.65
N GLU A 98 15.79 16.45 -15.35
CA GLU A 98 16.91 15.89 -14.61
C GLU A 98 16.43 15.03 -13.44
N PRO A 99 16.35 13.71 -13.61
CA PRO A 99 16.10 12.79 -12.51
C PRO A 99 17.23 12.81 -11.47
N ASN A 100 16.86 12.58 -10.20
CA ASN A 100 17.81 12.50 -9.10
C ASN A 100 18.44 11.09 -9.02
N ALA A 101 19.66 10.95 -9.49
CA ALA A 101 20.37 9.68 -9.47
C ALA A 101 20.50 9.08 -8.06
N VAL A 102 20.66 9.92 -7.01
CA VAL A 102 20.77 9.44 -5.62
C VAL A 102 19.49 8.75 -5.18
N SER A 103 18.31 9.33 -5.45
CA SER A 103 17.03 8.73 -5.12
C SER A 103 16.75 7.47 -5.94
N LEU A 104 17.14 7.47 -7.22
CA LEU A 104 17.06 6.28 -8.08
C LEU A 104 17.97 5.15 -7.58
N ASP A 105 19.17 5.45 -7.04
CA ASP A 105 20.06 4.45 -6.45
C ASP A 105 19.48 3.89 -5.13
N GLN A 106 18.83 4.72 -4.31
CA GLN A 106 18.10 4.24 -3.13
C GLN A 106 16.90 3.37 -3.51
N LEU A 107 16.15 3.75 -4.55
CA LEU A 107 15.08 2.90 -5.10
C LEU A 107 15.62 1.53 -5.56
N ALA A 108 16.73 1.52 -6.28
CA ALA A 108 17.38 0.25 -6.68
C ALA A 108 17.80 -0.58 -5.47
N ARG A 109 18.29 0.04 -4.40
CA ARG A 109 18.61 -0.63 -3.13
C ARG A 109 17.36 -1.22 -2.47
N LEU A 110 16.23 -0.50 -2.49
CA LEU A 110 14.96 -0.98 -1.98
C LEU A 110 14.43 -2.17 -2.80
N VAL A 111 14.53 -2.11 -4.12
CA VAL A 111 14.19 -3.23 -5.01
C VAL A 111 15.02 -4.47 -4.68
N LYS A 112 16.33 -4.32 -4.41
CA LYS A 112 17.17 -5.44 -3.98
C LYS A 112 16.79 -5.97 -2.59
N LEU A 113 16.34 -5.12 -1.69
CA LEU A 113 15.78 -5.56 -0.40
C LEU A 113 14.51 -6.40 -0.64
N ALA A 114 13.59 -5.91 -1.45
CA ALA A 114 12.34 -6.60 -1.78
C ALA A 114 12.61 -8.00 -2.39
N GLU A 115 13.59 -8.10 -3.31
CA GLU A 115 14.05 -9.40 -3.84
C GLU A 115 14.53 -10.34 -2.72
N ARG A 116 15.36 -9.84 -1.78
CA ARG A 116 15.92 -10.66 -0.69
C ARG A 116 14.85 -11.16 0.30
N VAL A 117 13.85 -10.31 0.58
CA VAL A 117 12.77 -10.69 1.54
C VAL A 117 11.58 -11.33 0.84
N HIS A 118 11.62 -11.48 -0.49
CA HIS A 118 10.53 -12.04 -1.30
C HIS A 118 9.20 -11.31 -1.08
N VAL A 119 9.23 -9.98 -1.23
CA VAL A 119 8.07 -9.08 -1.25
C VAL A 119 8.08 -8.35 -2.57
N TYR A 120 6.92 -8.19 -3.19
CA TYR A 120 6.76 -7.38 -4.39
C TYR A 120 6.49 -5.92 -4.03
N LEU A 121 6.94 -5.00 -4.89
CA LEU A 121 6.73 -3.57 -4.71
C LEU A 121 5.61 -3.09 -5.64
N ASP A 122 4.65 -2.41 -5.06
CA ASP A 122 3.71 -1.54 -5.74
C ASP A 122 4.28 -0.12 -5.63
N LEU A 123 4.74 0.43 -6.76
CA LEU A 123 5.41 1.72 -6.82
C LEU A 123 4.42 2.81 -7.21
N THR A 124 3.85 3.49 -6.21
CA THR A 124 3.04 4.69 -6.42
C THR A 124 3.96 5.89 -6.63
N GLY A 125 3.85 6.54 -7.78
CA GLY A 125 4.72 7.68 -8.12
C GLY A 125 4.06 9.04 -7.92
N LEU A 126 4.84 10.07 -8.25
CA LEU A 126 4.41 11.46 -8.35
C LEU A 126 3.82 12.06 -7.06
N ALA A 127 4.08 11.44 -5.91
CA ALA A 127 3.57 11.95 -4.64
C ALA A 127 4.15 13.33 -4.32
N CYS A 128 3.33 14.20 -3.75
CA CYS A 128 3.67 15.56 -3.34
C CYS A 128 3.09 15.84 -1.95
N TYR A 129 3.32 14.91 -1.01
CA TYR A 129 2.62 14.89 0.26
C TYR A 129 2.94 16.07 1.17
N HIS A 130 4.17 16.58 1.12
CA HIS A 130 4.50 17.80 1.85
C HIS A 130 4.69 18.97 0.88
N LYS A 131 3.83 19.97 0.94
CA LYS A 131 3.90 21.18 0.08
C LYS A 131 5.31 21.84 0.12
N LYS A 132 5.96 21.84 1.27
CA LYS A 132 7.32 22.40 1.44
C LYS A 132 8.40 21.69 0.62
N ASP A 133 8.16 20.42 0.26
CA ASP A 133 9.09 19.58 -0.48
C ASP A 133 8.80 19.58 -1.99
N VAL A 134 7.71 20.24 -2.40
CA VAL A 134 7.40 20.45 -3.82
C VAL A 134 8.37 21.48 -4.40
N PRO A 135 9.11 21.15 -5.46
CA PRO A 135 10.02 22.11 -6.08
C PRO A 135 9.27 23.34 -6.62
N ALA A 136 9.77 24.53 -6.33
CA ALA A 136 9.14 25.78 -6.78
C ALA A 136 8.96 25.83 -8.31
N TRP A 137 9.88 25.23 -9.07
CA TRP A 137 9.78 25.14 -10.52
C TRP A 137 8.62 24.26 -10.97
N TYR A 138 8.25 23.20 -10.19
CA TYR A 138 7.14 22.30 -10.52
C TYR A 138 5.79 22.94 -10.22
N ASP A 139 5.70 23.68 -9.13
CA ASP A 139 4.46 24.28 -8.64
C ASP A 139 3.85 25.26 -9.66
N GLY A 140 4.69 26.02 -10.37
CA GLY A 140 4.26 27.01 -11.38
C GLY A 140 4.09 26.48 -12.80
N LEU A 141 4.21 25.17 -13.05
CA LEU A 141 4.13 24.62 -14.41
C LEU A 141 2.71 24.64 -14.99
N SER A 142 2.65 24.85 -16.30
CA SER A 142 1.41 24.55 -17.06
C SER A 142 1.07 23.06 -17.02
N GLN A 143 -0.17 22.69 -17.28
CA GLN A 143 -0.61 21.29 -17.35
C GLN A 143 0.34 20.45 -18.23
N LYS A 144 0.60 20.91 -19.46
CA LYS A 144 1.47 20.15 -20.38
C LYS A 144 2.87 19.95 -19.80
N ALA A 145 3.51 21.01 -19.31
CA ALA A 145 4.87 20.91 -18.76
C ALA A 145 4.90 20.03 -17.51
N ARG A 146 3.86 20.05 -16.68
CA ARG A 146 3.74 19.16 -15.51
C ARG A 146 3.65 17.71 -15.93
N TRP A 147 2.85 17.38 -16.96
CA TRP A 147 2.75 16.02 -17.49
C TRP A 147 4.07 15.55 -18.11
N ASP A 148 4.80 16.45 -18.79
CA ASP A 148 6.12 16.10 -19.34
C ASP A 148 7.12 15.74 -18.20
N VAL A 149 7.14 16.49 -17.11
CA VAL A 149 7.93 16.12 -15.92
C VAL A 149 7.50 14.79 -15.31
N GLN A 150 6.20 14.55 -15.22
CA GLN A 150 5.65 13.28 -14.72
C GLN A 150 6.07 12.09 -15.61
N ALA A 151 6.10 12.30 -16.93
CA ALA A 151 6.60 11.31 -17.86
C ALA A 151 8.11 11.04 -17.66
N HIS A 152 8.94 12.07 -17.51
CA HIS A 152 10.38 11.90 -17.22
C HIS A 152 10.64 11.18 -15.88
N PHE A 153 9.83 11.48 -14.85
CA PHE A 153 9.88 10.73 -13.58
C PHE A 153 9.66 9.24 -13.83
N TRP A 154 8.60 8.89 -14.57
CA TRP A 154 8.27 7.49 -14.83
C TRP A 154 9.25 6.79 -15.76
N GLU A 155 9.81 7.49 -16.77
CA GLU A 155 10.91 6.95 -17.60
C GLU A 155 12.12 6.57 -16.72
N ALA A 156 12.50 7.45 -15.78
CA ALA A 156 13.63 7.20 -14.90
C ALA A 156 13.37 6.05 -13.90
N ALA A 157 12.20 6.03 -13.26
CA ALA A 157 11.82 4.99 -12.30
C ALA A 157 11.69 3.63 -12.98
N ALA A 158 10.96 3.54 -14.10
CA ALA A 158 10.80 2.30 -14.85
C ALA A 158 12.13 1.80 -15.40
N GLY A 159 12.97 2.69 -15.94
CA GLY A 159 14.32 2.31 -16.42
C GLY A 159 15.21 1.73 -15.31
N ARG A 160 15.03 2.17 -14.06
CA ARG A 160 15.78 1.64 -12.90
C ARG A 160 15.24 0.28 -12.43
N CYS A 161 13.94 0.02 -12.60
CA CYS A 161 13.24 -1.11 -12.00
C CYS A 161 12.99 -2.28 -12.96
N ALA A 162 12.96 -2.06 -14.27
CA ALA A 162 12.48 -2.99 -15.30
C ALA A 162 13.10 -4.41 -15.26
N GLY A 163 14.34 -4.53 -14.77
CA GLY A 163 15.06 -5.82 -14.72
C GLY A 163 14.73 -6.69 -13.50
N SER A 164 13.98 -6.18 -12.51
CA SER A 164 13.74 -6.88 -11.26
C SER A 164 12.37 -7.55 -11.22
N PRO A 165 12.26 -8.83 -10.92
CA PRO A 165 10.96 -9.48 -10.73
C PRO A 165 10.22 -9.00 -9.46
N ALA A 166 10.86 -8.22 -8.59
CA ALA A 166 10.25 -7.75 -7.34
C ALA A 166 9.30 -6.56 -7.53
N ILE A 167 9.11 -6.06 -8.75
CA ILE A 167 8.07 -5.06 -9.01
C ILE A 167 6.75 -5.77 -9.32
N PHE A 168 5.70 -5.42 -8.59
CA PHE A 168 4.34 -5.81 -8.91
C PHE A 168 3.77 -4.90 -9.99
N CYS A 169 3.77 -3.59 -9.70
CA CYS A 169 3.22 -2.62 -10.63
C CYS A 169 3.83 -1.22 -10.45
N TYR A 170 3.52 -0.37 -11.41
CA TYR A 170 3.63 1.08 -11.35
C TYR A 170 2.22 1.65 -11.19
N ASP A 171 1.90 2.19 -10.01
CA ASP A 171 0.72 3.00 -9.76
C ASP A 171 1.06 4.45 -10.12
N MET A 172 0.44 4.95 -11.19
CA MET A 172 0.85 6.21 -11.79
C MET A 172 0.80 7.40 -10.84
N MET A 173 -0.19 7.44 -9.94
CA MET A 173 -0.38 8.51 -8.95
C MET A 173 -1.44 8.09 -7.93
N ASN A 174 -1.20 8.44 -6.67
CA ASN A 174 -2.20 8.32 -5.62
C ASN A 174 -3.33 9.33 -5.85
N GLU A 175 -4.54 8.83 -5.96
CA GLU A 175 -5.80 9.60 -5.98
C GLU A 175 -5.80 10.83 -6.92
N PRO A 176 -5.48 10.65 -8.22
CA PRO A 176 -5.60 11.73 -9.17
C PRO A 176 -7.06 12.14 -9.37
N ILE A 177 -7.30 13.44 -9.44
CA ILE A 177 -8.63 14.02 -9.71
C ILE A 177 -8.61 15.00 -10.86
N LEU A 178 -9.79 15.34 -11.33
CA LEU A 178 -10.04 16.34 -12.38
C LEU A 178 -11.05 17.37 -11.89
N PRO A 179 -10.98 18.60 -12.39
CA PRO A 179 -11.96 19.62 -12.08
C PRO A 179 -13.35 19.21 -12.57
N GLY A 180 -14.39 19.74 -11.93
CA GLY A 180 -15.76 19.68 -12.40
C GLY A 180 -16.01 20.71 -13.52
N GLU A 181 -17.14 21.41 -13.43
CA GLU A 181 -17.48 22.50 -14.39
C GLU A 181 -16.64 23.77 -14.17
N LYS A 182 -16.07 23.93 -12.97
CA LYS A 182 -15.27 25.11 -12.60
C LYS A 182 -13.79 24.81 -12.73
N THR A 183 -13.04 25.82 -13.13
CA THR A 183 -11.57 25.81 -13.10
C THR A 183 -11.10 25.81 -11.64
N GLU A 184 -10.13 24.96 -11.33
CA GLU A 184 -9.43 24.93 -10.06
C GLU A 184 -8.22 25.88 -10.08
N THR A 185 -7.83 26.38 -8.94
CA THR A 185 -6.67 27.28 -8.79
C THR A 185 -5.44 26.57 -8.23
N GLU A 186 -5.67 25.49 -7.50
CA GLU A 186 -4.62 24.70 -6.85
C GLU A 186 -4.62 23.28 -7.43
N TRP A 187 -3.44 22.78 -7.75
CA TRP A 187 -3.30 21.41 -8.25
C TRP A 187 -3.16 20.36 -7.13
N LEU A 188 -2.78 20.76 -5.91
CA LEU A 188 -2.91 19.91 -4.72
C LEU A 188 -4.36 19.95 -4.23
N GLY A 189 -4.90 18.79 -3.87
CA GLY A 189 -6.21 18.67 -3.25
C GLY A 189 -6.21 19.14 -1.80
N GLY A 190 -7.27 18.78 -1.06
CA GLY A 190 -7.37 19.14 0.35
C GLY A 190 -6.28 18.49 1.21
N GLU A 191 -5.78 19.24 2.22
CA GLU A 191 -4.85 18.73 3.22
C GLU A 191 -5.55 17.78 4.19
N LEU A 192 -4.91 16.66 4.49
CA LEU A 192 -5.32 15.73 5.52
C LEU A 192 -4.10 15.39 6.40
N ASP A 193 -4.17 15.70 7.69
CA ASP A 193 -3.10 15.46 8.67
C ASP A 193 -1.72 15.96 8.21
N GLY A 194 -1.68 17.18 7.71
CA GLY A 194 -0.45 17.84 7.25
C GLY A 194 0.08 17.36 5.89
N LYS A 195 -0.66 16.52 5.18
CA LYS A 195 -0.25 15.94 3.89
C LYS A 195 -1.30 16.15 2.80
N PHE A 196 -0.84 16.19 1.55
CA PHE A 196 -1.66 16.35 0.34
C PHE A 196 -1.65 15.04 -0.46
N PHE A 197 -2.60 14.16 -0.19
CA PHE A 197 -2.67 12.84 -0.83
C PHE A 197 -3.32 12.89 -2.23
N VAL A 198 -4.11 13.91 -2.51
CA VAL A 198 -4.92 14.06 -3.73
C VAL A 198 -4.33 15.15 -4.62
N GLN A 199 -4.29 14.93 -5.94
CA GLN A 199 -3.75 15.88 -6.90
C GLN A 199 -4.66 16.04 -8.12
N HIS A 200 -4.88 17.30 -8.58
CA HIS A 200 -5.49 17.57 -9.86
C HIS A 200 -4.48 17.33 -10.99
N ILE A 201 -4.79 16.44 -11.92
CA ILE A 201 -3.97 16.24 -13.12
C ILE A 201 -4.18 17.34 -14.16
N ALA A 202 -5.28 18.09 -14.06
CA ALA A 202 -5.55 19.31 -14.81
C ALA A 202 -6.35 20.27 -13.93
N LEU A 203 -6.15 21.58 -14.11
CA LEU A 203 -6.89 22.61 -13.37
C LEU A 203 -8.15 23.07 -14.09
N ASP A 204 -8.19 22.90 -15.40
CA ASP A 204 -9.39 23.08 -16.22
C ASP A 204 -9.44 22.07 -17.36
N LEU A 205 -10.62 21.87 -17.92
CA LEU A 205 -10.82 20.93 -19.00
C LEU A 205 -10.54 21.52 -20.39
N ALA A 206 -10.44 22.83 -20.51
CA ALA A 206 -10.19 23.54 -21.79
C ALA A 206 -11.07 23.03 -22.95
N GLY A 207 -12.38 22.85 -22.70
CA GLY A 207 -13.35 22.35 -23.68
C GLY A 207 -13.32 20.83 -23.92
N ARG A 208 -12.46 20.07 -23.22
CA ARG A 208 -12.42 18.60 -23.29
C ARG A 208 -13.36 17.99 -22.25
N THR A 209 -13.69 16.72 -22.41
CA THR A 209 -14.32 15.95 -21.32
C THR A 209 -13.28 15.46 -20.29
N GLN A 210 -13.73 15.13 -19.08
CA GLN A 210 -12.86 14.50 -18.09
C GLN A 210 -12.21 13.21 -18.62
N GLN A 211 -12.95 12.38 -19.37
CA GLN A 211 -12.43 11.17 -19.99
C GLN A 211 -11.33 11.47 -21.01
N GLN A 212 -11.47 12.51 -21.82
CA GLN A 212 -10.43 12.90 -22.78
C GLN A 212 -9.15 13.35 -22.09
N VAL A 213 -9.26 14.10 -20.98
CA VAL A 213 -8.09 14.54 -20.19
C VAL A 213 -7.46 13.36 -19.50
N ALA A 214 -8.25 12.52 -18.81
CA ALA A 214 -7.75 11.33 -18.11
C ALA A 214 -7.06 10.37 -19.08
N LYS A 215 -7.67 10.10 -20.26
CA LYS A 215 -7.06 9.24 -21.27
C LYS A 215 -5.72 9.79 -21.76
N ALA A 216 -5.66 11.06 -22.10
CA ALA A 216 -4.43 11.67 -22.61
C ALA A 216 -3.30 11.60 -21.56
N TRP A 217 -3.61 11.80 -20.28
CA TRP A 217 -2.66 11.69 -19.18
C TRP A 217 -2.19 10.25 -18.97
N VAL A 218 -3.12 9.28 -18.89
CA VAL A 218 -2.79 7.86 -18.75
C VAL A 218 -1.94 7.38 -19.93
N ASP A 219 -2.31 7.71 -21.16
CA ASP A 219 -1.59 7.29 -22.35
C ASP A 219 -0.15 7.85 -22.37
N GLN A 220 0.04 9.12 -21.97
CA GLN A 220 1.37 9.74 -21.92
C GLN A 220 2.28 9.04 -20.88
N LEU A 221 1.76 8.78 -19.67
CA LEU A 221 2.56 8.16 -18.61
C LEU A 221 2.79 6.66 -18.88
N ALA A 222 1.78 5.94 -19.39
CA ALA A 222 1.95 4.56 -19.80
C ALA A 222 3.02 4.43 -20.89
N ALA A 223 3.00 5.31 -21.90
CA ALA A 223 4.02 5.33 -22.94
C ALA A 223 5.43 5.59 -22.37
N ALA A 224 5.56 6.49 -21.40
CA ALA A 224 6.81 6.76 -20.73
C ALA A 224 7.36 5.53 -19.99
N ILE A 225 6.52 4.83 -19.22
CA ILE A 225 6.89 3.57 -18.56
C ILE A 225 7.27 2.51 -19.60
N ARG A 226 6.45 2.32 -20.63
CA ARG A 226 6.62 1.27 -21.65
C ARG A 226 7.86 1.45 -22.53
N LYS A 227 8.47 2.63 -22.57
CA LYS A 227 9.80 2.82 -23.21
C LYS A 227 10.89 1.94 -22.59
N HIS A 228 10.78 1.65 -21.28
CA HIS A 228 11.80 0.95 -20.52
C HIS A 228 11.32 -0.39 -19.97
N ASP A 229 10.02 -0.55 -19.78
CA ASP A 229 9.44 -1.70 -19.12
C ASP A 229 8.18 -2.19 -19.82
N SER A 230 8.27 -3.32 -20.49
CA SER A 230 7.15 -3.97 -21.18
C SER A 230 6.45 -5.06 -20.34
N ARG A 231 6.92 -5.33 -19.13
CA ARG A 231 6.50 -6.50 -18.34
C ARG A 231 5.65 -6.16 -17.14
N HIS A 232 6.10 -5.19 -16.32
CA HIS A 232 5.42 -4.89 -15.07
C HIS A 232 4.07 -4.23 -15.33
N LEU A 233 3.16 -4.44 -14.39
CA LEU A 233 1.79 -3.98 -14.49
C LEU A 233 1.71 -2.46 -14.26
N ILE A 234 0.69 -1.83 -14.82
CA ILE A 234 0.41 -0.40 -14.67
C ILE A 234 -1.02 -0.23 -14.17
N THR A 235 -1.19 0.65 -13.19
CA THR A 235 -2.49 1.02 -12.63
C THR A 235 -2.55 2.50 -12.23
N VAL A 236 -3.67 2.92 -11.66
CA VAL A 236 -3.91 4.24 -11.04
C VAL A 236 -4.71 4.02 -9.76
N GLY A 237 -4.16 4.38 -8.61
CA GLY A 237 -4.85 4.32 -7.32
C GLY A 237 -5.99 5.34 -7.25
N ALA A 238 -7.23 4.91 -7.42
CA ALA A 238 -8.37 5.80 -7.63
C ALA A 238 -9.27 5.94 -6.39
N ILE A 239 -9.82 7.15 -6.19
CA ILE A 239 -10.89 7.39 -5.22
C ILE A 239 -12.14 6.63 -5.65
N PRO A 240 -12.81 5.87 -4.75
CA PRO A 240 -14.02 5.11 -5.07
C PRO A 240 -15.26 6.01 -5.04
N TRP A 241 -15.39 6.94 -5.99
CA TRP A 241 -16.51 7.90 -6.03
C TRP A 241 -17.89 7.25 -5.93
N ALA A 242 -18.04 5.98 -6.38
CA ALA A 242 -19.29 5.24 -6.27
C ALA A 242 -19.75 4.99 -4.83
N VAL A 243 -18.86 5.06 -3.83
CA VAL A 243 -19.21 5.00 -2.40
C VAL A 243 -20.01 6.24 -1.97
N TYR A 244 -19.62 7.40 -2.47
CA TYR A 244 -20.22 8.68 -2.11
C TYR A 244 -21.36 9.08 -3.05
N PHE A 245 -21.23 8.70 -4.31
CA PHE A 245 -22.17 9.01 -5.40
C PHE A 245 -22.53 7.71 -6.13
N PRO A 246 -23.61 7.00 -5.76
CA PRO A 246 -23.93 5.68 -6.32
C PRO A 246 -24.09 5.63 -7.83
N GLN A 247 -24.29 6.79 -8.49
CA GLN A 247 -24.36 6.89 -9.94
C GLN A 247 -23.00 7.24 -10.60
N ALA A 248 -21.96 7.48 -9.81
CA ALA A 248 -20.64 7.80 -10.33
C ALA A 248 -20.06 6.58 -11.07
N LYS A 249 -19.61 6.83 -12.30
CA LYS A 249 -18.87 5.84 -13.08
C LYS A 249 -17.37 6.01 -12.82
N PRO A 250 -16.60 4.92 -12.81
CA PRO A 250 -15.16 5.00 -12.60
C PRO A 250 -14.48 5.68 -13.77
N LEU A 251 -13.94 6.88 -13.56
CA LEU A 251 -13.34 7.69 -14.62
C LEU A 251 -12.12 7.01 -15.24
N PHE A 252 -11.12 6.67 -14.43
CA PHE A 252 -9.88 6.03 -14.87
C PHE A 252 -10.11 4.61 -15.37
N TYR A 253 -11.18 3.99 -14.94
CA TYR A 253 -11.57 2.63 -15.29
C TYR A 253 -12.75 2.56 -16.26
N SER A 254 -13.04 3.65 -16.97
CA SER A 254 -13.85 3.57 -18.18
C SER A 254 -13.11 2.77 -19.25
N LYS A 255 -13.86 2.19 -20.21
CA LYS A 255 -13.28 1.34 -21.25
C LYS A 255 -12.15 2.04 -22.02
N GLU A 256 -12.36 3.31 -22.33
CA GLU A 256 -11.43 4.11 -23.13
C GLU A 256 -10.19 4.51 -22.33
N VAL A 257 -10.36 4.96 -21.08
CA VAL A 257 -9.26 5.46 -20.25
C VAL A 257 -8.37 4.32 -19.76
N SER A 258 -8.97 3.18 -19.41
CA SER A 258 -8.25 2.02 -18.86
C SER A 258 -7.54 1.15 -19.91
N GLU A 259 -7.54 1.52 -21.18
CA GLU A 259 -6.95 0.71 -22.25
C GLU A 259 -5.49 0.33 -21.97
N ASN A 260 -4.69 1.28 -21.49
CA ASN A 260 -3.27 1.12 -21.15
C ASN A 260 -3.01 0.80 -19.68
N LEU A 261 -4.05 0.52 -18.86
CA LEU A 261 -3.94 0.03 -17.50
C LEU A 261 -4.15 -1.49 -17.48
N ASP A 262 -3.37 -2.21 -16.70
CA ASP A 262 -3.43 -3.68 -16.65
C ASP A 262 -4.51 -4.19 -15.70
N PHE A 263 -4.78 -3.49 -14.62
CA PHE A 263 -5.79 -3.84 -13.61
C PHE A 263 -6.43 -2.58 -13.01
N ALA A 264 -7.57 -2.76 -12.34
CA ALA A 264 -8.25 -1.70 -11.61
C ALA A 264 -7.74 -1.64 -10.16
N SER A 265 -7.52 -0.43 -9.65
CA SER A 265 -7.09 -0.18 -8.27
C SER A 265 -7.93 0.91 -7.63
N VAL A 266 -8.43 0.65 -6.41
CA VAL A 266 -9.32 1.57 -5.70
C VAL A 266 -9.06 1.58 -4.21
N HIS A 267 -9.34 2.71 -3.54
CA HIS A 267 -9.16 2.91 -2.11
C HIS A 267 -10.50 2.81 -1.39
N PHE A 268 -10.69 1.78 -0.56
CA PHE A 268 -11.97 1.54 0.10
C PHE A 268 -11.84 1.57 1.63
N TYR A 269 -12.57 2.49 2.25
CA TYR A 269 -12.68 2.61 3.70
C TYR A 269 -14.15 2.39 4.13
N PRO A 270 -14.57 1.13 4.38
CA PRO A 270 -15.96 0.83 4.72
C PRO A 270 -16.41 1.56 5.98
N GLU A 271 -17.69 1.95 6.01
CA GLU A 271 -18.30 2.58 7.17
C GLU A 271 -19.08 1.56 8.00
N LYS A 272 -19.14 1.78 9.31
CA LYS A 272 -19.88 0.96 10.27
C LYS A 272 -21.34 0.76 9.83
N GLY A 273 -21.76 -0.49 9.80
CA GLY A 273 -23.13 -0.87 9.42
C GLY A 273 -23.46 -0.71 7.92
N LYS A 274 -22.47 -0.40 7.07
CA LYS A 274 -22.67 -0.16 5.63
C LYS A 274 -21.85 -1.09 4.73
N ILE A 275 -21.51 -2.29 5.21
CA ILE A 275 -20.66 -3.23 4.46
C ILE A 275 -21.31 -3.64 3.12
N ASP A 276 -22.61 -3.92 3.10
CA ASP A 276 -23.32 -4.26 1.86
C ASP A 276 -23.31 -3.11 0.85
N GLN A 277 -23.43 -1.88 1.33
CA GLN A 277 -23.31 -0.68 0.47
C GLN A 277 -21.90 -0.55 -0.10
N ALA A 278 -20.88 -0.79 0.72
CA ALA A 278 -19.48 -0.77 0.28
C ALA A 278 -19.21 -1.86 -0.78
N LEU A 279 -19.73 -3.09 -0.59
CA LEU A 279 -19.61 -4.16 -1.57
C LEU A 279 -20.35 -3.85 -2.88
N ALA A 280 -21.55 -3.24 -2.81
CA ALA A 280 -22.28 -2.80 -3.99
C ALA A 280 -21.54 -1.69 -4.76
N ALA A 281 -20.92 -0.75 -4.04
CA ALA A 281 -20.10 0.29 -4.66
C ALA A 281 -18.81 -0.26 -5.28
N LEU A 282 -18.18 -1.27 -4.64
CA LEU A 282 -16.99 -1.93 -5.18
C LEU A 282 -17.29 -2.66 -6.50
N ALA A 283 -18.48 -3.26 -6.64
CA ALA A 283 -18.88 -3.96 -7.85
C ALA A 283 -18.90 -3.07 -9.11
N VAL A 284 -18.96 -1.75 -8.95
CA VAL A 284 -18.88 -0.78 -10.07
C VAL A 284 -17.50 -0.82 -10.75
N TYR A 285 -16.47 -1.29 -10.05
CA TYR A 285 -15.09 -1.38 -10.53
C TYR A 285 -14.73 -2.75 -11.11
N ASP A 286 -15.67 -3.71 -11.11
CA ASP A 286 -15.52 -4.97 -11.87
C ASP A 286 -15.74 -4.71 -13.37
N ILE A 287 -14.67 -4.31 -14.03
CA ILE A 287 -14.65 -3.89 -15.43
C ILE A 287 -14.10 -4.96 -16.39
N GLY A 288 -13.99 -6.21 -15.91
CA GLY A 288 -13.38 -7.31 -16.67
C GLY A 288 -11.85 -7.27 -16.70
N LYS A 289 -11.23 -6.58 -15.72
CA LYS A 289 -9.81 -6.61 -15.38
C LYS A 289 -9.67 -7.04 -13.93
N PRO A 290 -8.50 -7.55 -13.49
CA PRO A 290 -8.28 -7.79 -12.06
C PRO A 290 -8.52 -6.51 -11.25
N LEU A 291 -9.00 -6.66 -10.01
CA LEU A 291 -9.31 -5.54 -9.13
C LEU A 291 -8.51 -5.66 -7.82
N VAL A 292 -7.77 -4.62 -7.46
CA VAL A 292 -7.08 -4.51 -6.17
C VAL A 292 -7.71 -3.40 -5.33
N ILE A 293 -8.05 -3.72 -4.09
CA ILE A 293 -8.33 -2.71 -3.06
C ILE A 293 -6.99 -2.29 -2.49
N GLU A 294 -6.46 -1.19 -3.00
CA GLU A 294 -5.08 -0.76 -2.81
C GLU A 294 -4.87 0.01 -1.51
N GLU A 295 -5.96 0.53 -0.95
CA GLU A 295 -6.00 1.08 0.40
C GLU A 295 -7.25 0.64 1.15
N MET A 296 -7.06 0.15 2.37
CA MET A 296 -8.13 -0.12 3.32
C MET A 296 -7.60 -0.08 4.76
N PHE A 297 -8.44 0.37 5.67
CA PHE A 297 -8.14 0.38 7.10
C PHE A 297 -9.46 0.51 7.88
N PRO A 298 -9.59 0.02 9.13
CA PRO A 298 -10.79 0.18 9.94
C PRO A 298 -10.93 1.60 10.52
N LEU A 299 -10.85 2.61 9.64
CA LEU A 299 -10.92 4.03 10.02
C LEU A 299 -12.33 4.44 10.47
N LYS A 300 -13.35 3.88 9.79
CA LYS A 300 -14.77 4.24 10.01
C LYS A 300 -15.64 3.03 10.39
N CYS A 301 -15.05 1.86 10.57
CA CYS A 301 -15.73 0.62 10.99
C CYS A 301 -14.86 -0.14 11.98
N SER A 302 -15.37 -1.25 12.54
CA SER A 302 -14.56 -2.15 13.35
C SER A 302 -13.65 -3.04 12.48
N ALA A 303 -12.59 -3.60 13.07
CA ALA A 303 -11.75 -4.59 12.40
C ALA A 303 -12.57 -5.82 11.95
N GLU A 304 -13.61 -6.22 12.72
CA GLU A 304 -14.51 -7.31 12.36
C GLU A 304 -15.35 -6.99 11.11
N GLU A 305 -15.91 -5.78 11.03
CA GLU A 305 -16.64 -5.31 9.86
C GLU A 305 -15.73 -5.21 8.62
N LEU A 306 -14.50 -4.71 8.81
CA LEU A 306 -13.49 -4.73 7.73
C LEU A 306 -13.18 -6.16 7.30
N GLY A 307 -13.06 -7.10 8.24
CA GLY A 307 -12.90 -8.52 7.94
C GLY A 307 -14.07 -9.10 7.13
N THR A 308 -15.30 -8.67 7.41
CA THR A 308 -16.51 -9.04 6.66
C THR A 308 -16.48 -8.44 5.24
N PHE A 309 -16.03 -7.18 5.09
CA PHE A 309 -15.85 -6.55 3.79
C PHE A 309 -14.80 -7.29 2.94
N ILE A 310 -13.64 -7.64 3.53
CA ILE A 310 -12.61 -8.42 2.84
C ILE A 310 -13.20 -9.77 2.34
N ASP A 311 -13.90 -10.50 3.18
CA ASP A 311 -14.49 -11.80 2.79
C ASP A 311 -15.56 -11.64 1.69
N GLY A 312 -16.42 -10.64 1.81
CA GLY A 312 -17.48 -10.36 0.82
C GLY A 312 -16.91 -9.90 -0.54
N SER A 313 -15.80 -9.15 -0.52
CA SER A 313 -15.17 -8.62 -1.73
C SER A 313 -14.40 -9.67 -2.55
N ARG A 314 -14.06 -10.83 -1.99
CA ARG A 314 -13.32 -11.93 -2.67
C ARG A 314 -13.96 -12.46 -3.95
N LYS A 315 -15.20 -12.11 -4.22
CA LYS A 315 -15.90 -12.49 -5.46
C LYS A 315 -15.49 -11.64 -6.66
N ILE A 316 -14.96 -10.45 -6.38
CA ILE A 316 -14.67 -9.41 -7.39
C ILE A 316 -13.29 -8.79 -7.25
N ALA A 317 -12.65 -8.89 -6.08
CA ALA A 317 -11.31 -8.36 -5.84
C ALA A 317 -10.27 -9.49 -5.79
N ASP A 318 -9.11 -9.24 -6.36
CA ASP A 318 -7.96 -10.12 -6.50
C ASP A 318 -6.80 -9.71 -5.60
N GLY A 319 -6.99 -8.62 -4.83
CA GLY A 319 -5.97 -8.11 -3.92
C GLY A 319 -6.48 -7.09 -2.91
N TRP A 320 -5.76 -7.01 -1.79
CA TRP A 320 -6.04 -6.12 -0.67
C TRP A 320 -4.75 -5.61 -0.05
N ILE A 321 -4.62 -4.29 0.09
CA ILE A 321 -3.48 -3.62 0.69
C ILE A 321 -3.99 -2.70 1.81
N GLY A 322 -3.54 -2.92 3.04
CA GLY A 322 -3.85 -2.06 4.19
C GLY A 322 -2.65 -1.21 4.58
N PHE A 323 -2.46 -0.91 5.87
CA PHE A 323 -1.39 -0.01 6.31
C PHE A 323 -0.46 -0.65 7.32
N TYR A 324 0.83 -0.34 7.21
CA TYR A 324 1.88 -0.59 8.19
C TYR A 324 2.74 0.67 8.34
N TRP A 325 2.98 1.10 9.58
CA TRP A 325 3.66 2.36 9.87
C TRP A 325 4.96 2.18 10.68
N GLY A 326 5.68 1.10 10.44
CA GLY A 326 7.03 0.86 11.00
C GLY A 326 7.05 0.64 12.51
N LYS A 327 5.99 0.01 13.06
CA LYS A 327 5.88 -0.35 14.47
C LYS A 327 5.30 -1.76 14.57
N THR A 328 5.95 -2.60 15.35
CA THR A 328 5.57 -4.00 15.48
C THR A 328 4.29 -4.21 16.30
N SER A 329 3.64 -5.36 16.12
CA SER A 329 2.48 -5.73 16.94
C SER A 329 2.80 -5.71 18.44
N ASP A 330 4.03 -6.07 18.85
CA ASP A 330 4.44 -6.06 20.26
C ASP A 330 4.61 -4.64 20.83
N GLU A 331 5.04 -3.69 20.00
CA GLU A 331 5.11 -2.27 20.38
C GLU A 331 3.71 -1.70 20.52
N TYR A 332 2.79 -2.01 19.59
CA TYR A 332 1.39 -1.59 19.70
C TYR A 332 0.70 -2.17 20.95
N ARG A 333 0.97 -3.44 21.34
CA ARG A 333 0.40 -4.02 22.57
C ARG A 333 0.86 -3.33 23.85
N ARG A 334 2.04 -2.72 23.84
CA ARG A 334 2.56 -1.95 24.99
C ARG A 334 2.04 -0.52 25.07
N SER A 335 1.37 -0.08 24.04
CA SER A 335 0.77 1.24 23.98
C SER A 335 -0.63 1.27 24.63
N ASN A 336 -1.06 2.44 25.08
CA ASN A 336 -2.36 2.67 25.71
C ASN A 336 -3.19 3.73 24.94
N THR A 337 -2.84 4.02 23.68
CA THR A 337 -3.61 4.94 22.84
C THR A 337 -4.69 4.21 22.05
N ILE A 338 -5.79 4.90 21.74
CA ILE A 338 -6.87 4.33 20.90
C ILE A 338 -6.38 4.05 19.49
N GLY A 339 -5.58 4.95 18.92
CA GLY A 339 -5.03 4.76 17.56
C GLY A 339 -4.16 3.51 17.45
N ASP A 340 -3.28 3.31 18.44
CA ASP A 340 -2.42 2.12 18.47
C ASP A 340 -3.23 0.82 18.68
N ALA A 341 -4.29 0.87 19.50
CA ALA A 341 -5.19 -0.28 19.66
C ALA A 341 -5.95 -0.63 18.36
N MET A 342 -6.36 0.39 17.60
CA MET A 342 -6.98 0.17 16.26
C MET A 342 -5.98 -0.44 15.28
N THR A 343 -4.75 0.07 15.25
CA THR A 343 -3.70 -0.46 14.38
C THR A 343 -3.32 -1.89 14.76
N LEU A 344 -3.19 -2.19 16.06
CA LEU A 344 -2.98 -3.56 16.51
C LEU A 344 -4.10 -4.50 16.05
N GLY A 345 -5.36 -4.10 16.25
CA GLY A 345 -6.52 -4.87 15.80
C GLY A 345 -6.52 -5.12 14.28
N TRP A 346 -6.04 -4.15 13.50
CA TRP A 346 -5.83 -4.33 12.06
C TRP A 346 -4.70 -5.33 11.75
N LEU A 347 -3.53 -5.22 12.37
CA LEU A 347 -2.41 -6.15 12.13
C LEU A 347 -2.76 -7.59 12.52
N GLU A 348 -3.48 -7.78 13.62
CA GLU A 348 -3.98 -9.10 14.04
C GLU A 348 -5.03 -9.67 13.07
N LEU A 349 -5.94 -8.84 12.56
CA LEU A 349 -6.87 -9.22 11.49
C LEU A 349 -6.11 -9.60 10.22
N PHE A 350 -5.13 -8.79 9.80
CA PHE A 350 -4.30 -9.04 8.62
C PHE A 350 -3.63 -10.41 8.72
N GLN A 351 -2.93 -10.67 9.81
CA GLN A 351 -2.24 -11.94 10.03
C GLN A 351 -3.21 -13.13 10.02
N LYS A 352 -4.36 -12.99 10.68
CA LYS A 352 -5.42 -14.01 10.67
C LYS A 352 -5.96 -14.28 9.25
N LYS A 353 -6.16 -13.24 8.45
CA LYS A 353 -6.70 -13.36 7.08
C LYS A 353 -5.70 -13.93 6.08
N THR A 354 -4.39 -13.77 6.32
CA THR A 354 -3.33 -14.30 5.45
C THR A 354 -3.55 -15.77 5.09
N VAL A 355 -3.95 -16.59 6.06
CA VAL A 355 -4.21 -18.03 5.86
C VAL A 355 -5.31 -18.27 4.83
N THR A 356 -6.39 -17.51 4.92
CA THR A 356 -7.57 -17.69 4.03
C THR A 356 -7.38 -17.02 2.67
N ILE A 357 -6.61 -15.96 2.60
CA ILE A 357 -6.36 -15.21 1.35
C ILE A 357 -5.29 -15.90 0.50
N GLN A 358 -4.18 -16.28 1.10
CA GLN A 358 -3.03 -16.84 0.38
C GLN A 358 -2.94 -18.37 0.44
N GLY A 359 -3.78 -19.03 1.24
CA GLY A 359 -3.67 -20.49 1.48
C GLY A 359 -2.38 -20.89 2.20
N ARG A 360 -1.73 -19.96 2.93
CA ARG A 360 -0.46 -20.17 3.64
C ARG A 360 -0.64 -19.91 5.13
N THR A 361 -0.06 -20.78 5.97
CA THR A 361 0.07 -20.51 7.40
C THR A 361 1.25 -19.54 7.60
N PRO A 362 1.09 -18.42 8.33
CA PRO A 362 2.21 -17.55 8.69
C PRO A 362 3.31 -18.38 9.37
N GLN A 363 4.57 -18.13 9.05
CA GLN A 363 5.67 -18.77 9.75
C GLN A 363 5.70 -18.24 11.19
N GLN A 364 5.39 -19.10 12.14
CA GLN A 364 5.65 -18.80 13.54
C GLN A 364 7.17 -18.76 13.75
N HIS A 365 7.74 -17.58 13.81
CA HIS A 365 9.10 -17.40 14.29
C HIS A 365 9.11 -17.77 15.76
N GLY A 366 9.92 -18.80 16.08
CA GLY A 366 9.98 -19.41 17.38
C GLY A 366 10.27 -18.38 18.47
N GLN A 367 9.38 -18.32 19.45
CA GLN A 367 9.72 -17.84 20.77
C GLN A 367 10.94 -18.62 21.25
N GLY A 368 12.11 -18.00 21.19
CA GLY A 368 13.29 -18.49 21.87
C GLY A 368 12.98 -18.61 23.35
N LYS A 369 12.61 -19.82 23.79
CA LYS A 369 12.52 -20.15 25.19
C LYS A 369 13.89 -19.96 25.82
N CYS A 370 14.11 -18.83 26.46
CA CYS A 370 15.10 -18.74 27.53
C CYS A 370 14.49 -19.43 28.76
N MET A 371 14.71 -20.73 28.87
CA MET A 371 14.47 -21.47 30.11
C MET A 371 15.62 -21.15 31.05
N MET A 372 15.48 -20.19 31.94
CA MET A 372 16.16 -20.21 33.23
C MET A 372 15.11 -20.53 34.29
N GLY A 373 15.25 -21.73 34.83
CA GLY A 373 14.46 -22.16 35.96
C GLY A 373 14.81 -21.37 37.22
N PHE A 374 13.77 -20.96 37.92
CA PHE A 374 13.80 -20.79 39.37
C PHE A 374 12.53 -21.42 39.94
N ALA A 375 12.78 -22.32 40.87
CA ALA A 375 11.78 -23.04 41.63
C ALA A 375 11.29 -22.20 42.81
N ASP A 376 10.04 -22.47 43.17
CA ASP A 376 9.40 -22.40 44.49
C ASP A 376 9.39 -21.10 45.29
N SER A 377 8.21 -20.56 45.54
CA SER A 377 7.54 -20.68 46.85
C SER A 377 6.14 -20.07 46.82
N VAL A 378 5.22 -20.87 47.36
CA VAL A 378 3.83 -20.57 47.68
C VAL A 378 3.81 -19.62 48.87
N ASP A 379 2.91 -18.61 48.87
CA ASP A 379 2.13 -18.27 50.07
C ASP A 379 0.87 -17.49 49.72
N GLU A 380 -0.23 -17.96 50.27
CA GLU A 380 -1.56 -17.38 50.35
C GLU A 380 -1.58 -16.08 51.15
N MET A 381 -2.50 -15.16 50.88
CA MET A 381 -3.55 -14.71 51.81
C MET A 381 -4.37 -13.52 51.29
N ASP A 382 -5.68 -13.77 51.24
CA ASP A 382 -6.86 -12.99 51.67
C ASP A 382 -7.05 -11.50 51.33
N SER A 383 -8.16 -11.32 50.61
CA SER A 383 -9.33 -10.42 50.77
C SER A 383 -9.12 -9.00 51.34
N VAL A 384 -9.77 -8.00 50.76
CA VAL A 384 -10.93 -7.27 51.23
C VAL A 384 -11.36 -6.16 50.20
N ASP A 385 -12.66 -6.06 50.03
CA ASP A 385 -13.48 -5.06 49.35
C ASP A 385 -13.08 -3.59 49.53
N SER A 386 -13.21 -2.78 48.47
CA SER A 386 -13.90 -1.48 48.59
C SER A 386 -14.31 -0.89 47.22
N VAL A 387 -15.58 -0.79 47.02
CA VAL A 387 -16.31 -0.09 45.96
C VAL A 387 -16.06 1.41 46.04
N ARG A 388 -15.69 2.06 44.92
CA ARG A 388 -15.91 3.50 44.71
C ARG A 388 -16.43 3.76 43.28
N PRO A 389 -17.32 4.76 43.11
CA PRO A 389 -18.12 4.91 41.92
C PRO A 389 -17.37 5.58 40.75
N ALA A 390 -17.78 5.22 39.52
CA ALA A 390 -17.29 5.72 38.25
C ALA A 390 -17.56 7.22 38.03
N PRO A 391 -16.67 7.97 37.38
CA PRO A 391 -16.96 9.31 36.88
C PRO A 391 -17.77 9.24 35.56
N ARG A 392 -18.65 10.22 35.40
CA ARG A 392 -19.56 10.37 34.26
C ARG A 392 -18.80 10.63 32.95
N PRO A 393 -19.31 10.18 31.80
CA PRO A 393 -18.65 10.38 30.50
C PRO A 393 -18.76 11.84 30.04
N CYS A 394 -17.67 12.39 29.56
CA CYS A 394 -17.61 13.65 28.82
C CYS A 394 -18.33 13.52 27.48
N ARG A 395 -19.10 14.54 27.11
CA ARG A 395 -19.77 14.68 25.83
C ARG A 395 -18.73 14.72 24.69
N PRO A 396 -18.97 14.03 23.57
CA PRO A 396 -18.13 14.17 22.38
C PRO A 396 -18.32 15.56 21.73
N PRO A 397 -17.29 16.12 21.08
CA PRO A 397 -17.42 17.34 20.30
C PRO A 397 -18.29 17.10 19.07
N SER A 398 -19.04 18.12 18.68
CA SER A 398 -19.95 18.13 17.53
C SER A 398 -19.18 17.87 16.22
N PRO A 399 -19.76 17.14 15.26
CA PRO A 399 -19.11 16.90 13.98
C PRO A 399 -19.02 18.19 13.16
N HIS A 400 -17.83 18.56 12.74
CA HIS A 400 -17.62 19.58 11.72
C HIS A 400 -18.24 19.10 10.40
N ARG A 401 -19.07 19.96 9.80
CA ARG A 401 -19.59 19.78 8.44
C ARG A 401 -18.41 19.72 7.46
N PRO A 402 -18.39 18.79 6.51
CA PRO A 402 -17.45 18.87 5.41
C PRO A 402 -17.73 20.12 4.57
N PRO A 403 -16.69 20.73 3.96
CA PRO A 403 -16.88 21.81 3.02
C PRO A 403 -17.67 21.31 1.82
N ALA A 404 -18.58 22.14 1.34
CA ALA A 404 -19.35 21.89 0.12
C ALA A 404 -18.37 21.84 -1.07
N ILE A 405 -18.43 20.75 -1.83
CA ILE A 405 -17.86 20.63 -3.18
C ILE A 405 -18.91 21.12 -4.17
#